data_5d98b9556736eabfaefb955d6aac43cd
#
_entry.id   5d98b9556736eabfaefb955d6aac43cd
#
_cell.length_a   1.000
_cell.length_b   1.000
_cell.length_c   1.000
_cell.angle_alpha   90.00
_cell.angle_beta   90.00
_cell.angle_gamma   90.00
#
_symmetry.space_group_name_H-M   'P 1'
#
loop_
_entity.id
_entity.type
_entity.pdbx_description
1 polymer ?
#
loop_
_entity_poly.entity_id
_entity_poly.type
_entity_poly.pdbx_seq_one_letter_code
_entity_poly.pdbx_strand_id
1 'polypeptide(L)'
;ALPISGELTASMAFDVLSMGVGEDGSAGFPLVSCYLTGKELRAVAEVDASVTPLMPAAQLYTAGMSYSFNSHRVPFNRVTGVWLTGEKTTVLSEKHTETEIWKNDLENDRLYRVVTGMYSAQMLDTVKARSSGLLSIVPKDEHGEPVTDFSQRILRDRNGNEIKEWYALAAYLRSFGEKGVPNAYALSGGDGRKQVSHSWSPGQLLGHLNWIGFAALALLALAAAAVVLLVRWAIRSRRRGRRGGGYRRRRLF
;
A
#
# COMPACT_ATOMS: atom_id res chain seq x y z
N ALA A 1 10.58 6.77 -15.84
CA ALA A 1 11.40 5.92 -16.71
C ALA A 1 10.79 5.91 -18.10
N LEU A 2 11.61 6.02 -19.15
CA LEU A 2 11.15 5.85 -20.53
C LEU A 2 11.03 4.35 -20.83
N PRO A 3 10.05 3.93 -21.65
CA PRO A 3 9.97 2.55 -22.09
C PRO A 3 11.20 2.20 -22.92
N ILE A 4 11.81 1.06 -22.60
CA ILE A 4 12.93 0.54 -23.36
C ILE A 4 12.35 -0.41 -24.41
N SER A 5 12.75 -0.24 -25.66
CA SER A 5 12.41 -1.14 -26.77
C SER A 5 13.70 -1.64 -27.41
N GLY A 6 13.71 -2.90 -27.86
CA GLY A 6 14.86 -3.53 -28.48
C GLY A 6 15.54 -4.54 -27.57
N GLU A 7 16.81 -4.83 -27.84
CA GLU A 7 17.60 -5.81 -27.09
C GLU A 7 17.96 -5.27 -25.70
N LEU A 8 17.70 -6.06 -24.65
CA LEU A 8 18.02 -5.74 -23.27
C LEU A 8 19.33 -6.41 -22.86
N THR A 9 20.28 -5.62 -22.38
CA THR A 9 21.58 -6.11 -21.91
C THR A 9 21.62 -6.22 -20.38
N ALA A 10 22.53 -7.03 -19.86
CA ALA A 10 22.78 -7.11 -18.42
C ALA A 10 23.25 -5.75 -17.82
N SER A 11 23.96 -4.94 -18.62
CA SER A 11 24.36 -3.59 -18.22
C SER A 11 23.16 -2.69 -17.97
N MET A 12 22.12 -2.77 -18.80
CA MET A 12 20.88 -2.00 -18.59
C MET A 12 20.16 -2.39 -17.30
N ALA A 13 20.16 -3.68 -16.95
CA ALA A 13 19.60 -4.12 -15.68
C ALA A 13 20.44 -3.58 -14.49
N PHE A 14 21.76 -3.57 -14.63
CA PHE A 14 22.67 -2.99 -13.65
C PHE A 14 22.42 -1.48 -13.48
N ASP A 15 22.31 -0.72 -14.55
CA ASP A 15 22.08 0.74 -14.51
C ASP A 15 20.78 1.11 -13.78
N VAL A 16 19.78 0.23 -13.83
CA VAL A 16 18.49 0.46 -13.17
C VAL A 16 18.52 0.16 -11.66
N LEU A 17 19.24 -0.88 -11.22
CA LEU A 17 19.19 -1.41 -9.85
C LEU A 17 20.57 -1.59 -9.20
N SER A 18 21.59 -0.84 -9.60
CA SER A 18 22.95 -0.94 -9.04
C SER A 18 23.18 -0.10 -7.79
N MET A 19 22.12 0.47 -7.21
CA MET A 19 22.26 1.32 -6.02
C MET A 19 22.82 0.52 -4.83
N GLY A 20 23.73 1.15 -4.09
CA GLY A 20 24.33 0.60 -2.88
C GLY A 20 25.47 -0.38 -3.12
N VAL A 21 25.96 -0.95 -2.03
CA VAL A 21 27.04 -1.94 -1.99
C VAL A 21 26.62 -3.03 -1.03
N GLY A 22 26.88 -4.29 -1.37
CA GLY A 22 26.64 -5.42 -0.49
C GLY A 22 27.75 -5.63 0.53
N GLU A 23 27.60 -6.62 1.39
CA GLU A 23 28.63 -7.02 2.35
C GLU A 23 29.88 -7.61 1.66
N ASP A 24 29.68 -8.19 0.48
CA ASP A 24 30.77 -8.69 -0.38
C ASP A 24 31.59 -7.59 -1.06
N GLY A 25 31.25 -6.31 -0.83
CA GLY A 25 31.92 -5.15 -1.42
C GLY A 25 31.56 -4.90 -2.89
N SER A 26 30.68 -5.68 -3.49
CA SER A 26 30.23 -5.48 -4.88
C SER A 26 29.03 -4.55 -4.97
N ALA A 27 28.91 -3.85 -6.12
CA ALA A 27 27.83 -2.89 -6.37
C ALA A 27 26.44 -3.53 -6.45
N GLY A 28 25.45 -2.85 -5.91
CA GLY A 28 24.07 -3.25 -5.82
C GLY A 28 23.68 -3.80 -4.45
N PHE A 29 22.50 -3.43 -3.96
CA PHE A 29 21.95 -4.04 -2.76
C PHE A 29 21.62 -5.50 -2.98
N PRO A 30 21.91 -6.39 -1.99
CA PRO A 30 21.51 -7.78 -2.06
C PRO A 30 20.01 -7.93 -1.79
N LEU A 31 19.44 -9.01 -2.29
CA LEU A 31 18.11 -9.48 -1.89
C LEU A 31 18.18 -10.13 -0.51
N VAL A 32 17.16 -9.85 0.30
CA VAL A 32 16.96 -10.45 1.62
C VAL A 32 15.62 -11.18 1.68
N SER A 33 15.54 -12.21 2.51
CA SER A 33 14.32 -12.95 2.75
C SER A 33 13.86 -12.76 4.19
N CYS A 34 12.62 -12.34 4.38
CA CYS A 34 11.97 -12.24 5.68
C CYS A 34 10.54 -12.76 5.59
N TYR A 35 9.82 -12.73 6.70
CA TYR A 35 8.42 -13.09 6.76
C TYR A 35 7.59 -11.90 7.24
N LEU A 36 6.41 -11.74 6.63
CA LEU A 36 5.39 -10.79 7.05
C LEU A 36 4.08 -11.53 7.25
N THR A 37 3.29 -11.10 8.20
CA THR A 37 1.91 -11.58 8.36
C THR A 37 1.00 -11.06 7.24
N GLY A 38 -0.12 -11.71 6.99
CA GLY A 38 -1.09 -11.21 6.00
C GLY A 38 -1.61 -9.82 6.35
N LYS A 39 -1.73 -9.50 7.64
CA LYS A 39 -2.07 -8.15 8.11
C LYS A 39 -0.99 -7.13 7.73
N GLU A 40 0.28 -7.50 7.85
CA GLU A 40 1.40 -6.62 7.46
C GLU A 40 1.51 -6.47 5.95
N LEU A 41 1.22 -7.52 5.17
CA LEU A 41 1.14 -7.41 3.72
C LEU A 41 0.01 -6.48 3.25
N ARG A 42 -1.14 -6.47 3.96
CA ARG A 42 -2.19 -5.47 3.73
C ARG A 42 -1.69 -4.06 4.06
N ALA A 43 -0.89 -3.90 5.12
CA ALA A 43 -0.28 -2.62 5.45
C ALA A 43 0.73 -2.16 4.39
N VAL A 44 1.51 -3.08 3.79
CA VAL A 44 2.38 -2.77 2.64
C VAL A 44 1.57 -2.23 1.46
N ALA A 45 0.44 -2.86 1.13
CA ALA A 45 -0.45 -2.37 0.08
C ALA A 45 -1.04 -0.98 0.41
N GLU A 46 -1.38 -0.73 1.69
CA GLU A 46 -1.85 0.59 2.14
C GLU A 46 -0.76 1.68 2.05
N VAL A 47 0.49 1.35 2.34
CA VAL A 47 1.62 2.27 2.12
C VAL A 47 1.67 2.68 0.65
N ASP A 48 1.66 1.72 -0.26
CA ASP A 48 1.68 2.02 -1.69
C ASP A 48 0.46 2.86 -2.12
N ALA A 49 -0.75 2.43 -1.76
CA ALA A 49 -1.98 3.12 -2.17
C ALA A 49 -2.11 4.54 -1.60
N SER A 50 -1.53 4.81 -0.41
CA SER A 50 -1.72 6.07 0.31
C SER A 50 -0.54 7.02 0.22
N VAL A 51 0.69 6.51 0.12
CA VAL A 51 1.92 7.32 0.10
C VAL A 51 2.37 7.65 -1.31
N THR A 52 2.25 6.70 -2.26
CA THR A 52 2.68 6.91 -3.66
C THR A 52 2.10 8.17 -4.31
N PRO A 53 0.81 8.55 -4.11
CA PRO A 53 0.28 9.79 -4.68
C PRO A 53 0.96 11.06 -4.17
N LEU A 54 1.56 11.02 -2.98
CA LEU A 54 2.28 12.13 -2.36
C LEU A 54 3.79 12.06 -2.65
N MET A 55 4.33 10.86 -2.75
CA MET A 55 5.73 10.59 -2.97
C MET A 55 5.89 9.43 -3.98
N PRO A 56 5.94 9.73 -5.28
CA PRO A 56 6.02 8.69 -6.32
C PRO A 56 7.23 7.75 -6.19
N ALA A 57 8.31 8.22 -5.58
CA ALA A 57 9.50 7.40 -5.30
C ALA A 57 9.24 6.27 -4.29
N ALA A 58 8.15 6.34 -3.51
CA ALA A 58 7.75 5.29 -2.58
C ALA A 58 6.87 4.20 -3.23
N GLN A 59 6.68 4.25 -4.54
CA GLN A 59 5.88 3.27 -5.26
C GLN A 59 6.48 1.87 -5.11
N LEU A 60 5.63 0.91 -4.73
CA LEU A 60 6.02 -0.48 -4.58
C LEU A 60 5.55 -1.31 -5.80
N TYR A 61 6.39 -2.22 -6.22
CA TYR A 61 6.11 -3.18 -7.28
C TYR A 61 6.11 -4.58 -6.68
N THR A 62 4.92 -5.16 -6.53
CA THR A 62 4.75 -6.48 -5.92
C THR A 62 4.75 -7.59 -6.97
N ALA A 63 5.30 -8.74 -6.62
CA ALA A 63 5.14 -9.99 -7.34
C ALA A 63 4.61 -11.06 -6.37
N GLY A 64 3.73 -11.94 -6.83
CA GLY A 64 3.08 -12.94 -5.97
C GLY A 64 1.90 -12.39 -5.12
N MET A 65 1.66 -11.08 -5.15
CA MET A 65 0.56 -10.42 -4.47
C MET A 65 -0.12 -9.42 -5.38
N SER A 66 -1.44 -9.38 -5.35
CA SER A 66 -2.26 -8.37 -6.01
C SER A 66 -3.19 -7.71 -5.01
N TYR A 67 -3.59 -6.48 -5.28
CA TYR A 67 -4.51 -5.75 -4.42
C TYR A 67 -5.37 -4.74 -5.19
N SER A 68 -6.52 -4.44 -4.60
CA SER A 68 -7.43 -3.40 -5.07
C SER A 68 -7.52 -2.27 -4.08
N PHE A 69 -7.68 -1.06 -4.56
CA PHE A 69 -7.91 0.11 -3.71
C PHE A 69 -8.80 1.15 -4.38
N ASN A 70 -9.48 1.96 -3.56
CA ASN A 70 -10.26 3.10 -4.02
C ASN A 70 -9.55 4.40 -3.61
N SER A 71 -9.14 5.19 -4.59
CA SER A 71 -8.40 6.43 -4.38
C SER A 71 -9.19 7.52 -3.64
N HIS A 72 -10.53 7.44 -3.63
CA HIS A 72 -11.41 8.38 -2.94
C HIS A 72 -11.61 8.06 -1.45
N ARG A 73 -11.10 6.94 -0.98
CA ARG A 73 -11.13 6.60 0.45
C ARG A 73 -10.07 7.40 1.22
N VAL A 74 -10.27 7.46 2.52
CA VAL A 74 -9.32 8.10 3.45
C VAL A 74 -7.95 7.44 3.33
N PRO A 75 -6.84 8.20 3.31
CA PRO A 75 -5.49 7.64 3.36
C PRO A 75 -5.33 6.62 4.48
N PHE A 76 -4.55 5.58 4.21
CA PHE A 76 -4.35 4.40 5.08
C PHE A 76 -5.61 3.55 5.35
N ASN A 77 -6.67 3.79 4.55
CA ASN A 77 -7.87 2.97 4.45
C ASN A 77 -8.34 2.87 2.99
N ARG A 78 -7.43 2.94 2.04
CA ARG A 78 -7.73 2.90 0.60
C ARG A 78 -7.88 1.49 0.07
N VAL A 79 -7.13 0.54 0.60
CA VAL A 79 -7.12 -0.86 0.15
C VAL A 79 -8.46 -1.52 0.44
N THR A 80 -9.03 -2.17 -0.58
CA THR A 80 -10.31 -2.86 -0.51
C THR A 80 -10.18 -4.38 -0.54
N GLY A 81 -9.07 -4.90 -1.09
CA GLY A 81 -8.77 -6.33 -1.10
C GLY A 81 -7.29 -6.57 -1.37
N VAL A 82 -6.75 -7.65 -0.81
CA VAL A 82 -5.38 -8.13 -1.06
C VAL A 82 -5.41 -9.64 -1.15
N TRP A 83 -4.80 -10.21 -2.19
CA TRP A 83 -4.78 -11.64 -2.44
C TRP A 83 -3.46 -12.10 -3.08
N LEU A 84 -3.16 -13.39 -2.94
CA LEU A 84 -2.00 -13.99 -3.58
C LEU A 84 -2.28 -14.25 -5.06
N THR A 85 -1.28 -13.97 -5.89
CA THR A 85 -1.30 -14.33 -7.31
C THR A 85 -0.82 -15.77 -7.47
N GLY A 86 -1.63 -16.64 -8.05
CA GLY A 86 -1.19 -18.01 -8.35
C GLY A 86 -2.31 -19.00 -8.60
N GLU A 87 -3.45 -18.86 -7.95
CA GLU A 87 -4.62 -19.69 -8.22
C GLU A 87 -5.81 -18.83 -8.58
N LYS A 88 -6.21 -18.89 -9.84
CA LYS A 88 -7.46 -18.33 -10.30
C LYS A 88 -8.57 -19.37 -10.20
N THR A 89 -9.71 -18.98 -9.70
CA THR A 89 -10.92 -19.79 -9.77
C THR A 89 -11.94 -19.06 -10.64
N THR A 90 -12.54 -19.78 -11.58
CA THR A 90 -13.66 -19.27 -12.36
C THR A 90 -14.93 -19.42 -11.56
N VAL A 91 -15.65 -18.32 -11.33
CA VAL A 91 -16.95 -18.32 -10.68
C VAL A 91 -17.99 -17.83 -11.67
N LEU A 92 -19.07 -18.57 -11.81
CA LEU A 92 -20.25 -18.14 -12.54
C LEU A 92 -20.96 -17.06 -11.72
N SER A 93 -20.96 -15.84 -12.24
CA SER A 93 -21.77 -14.75 -11.71
C SER A 93 -23.27 -15.07 -11.90
N GLU A 94 -24.14 -14.51 -11.07
CA GLU A 94 -25.61 -14.57 -11.22
C GLU A 94 -26.10 -14.14 -12.62
N LYS A 95 -25.27 -13.40 -13.36
CA LYS A 95 -25.52 -13.00 -14.77
C LYS A 95 -24.98 -13.97 -15.81
N HIS A 96 -24.63 -15.22 -15.43
CA HIS A 96 -24.03 -16.22 -16.32
C HIS A 96 -22.73 -15.77 -17.02
N THR A 97 -22.02 -14.82 -16.42
CA THR A 97 -20.72 -14.38 -16.89
C THR A 97 -19.63 -15.08 -16.06
N GLU A 98 -18.75 -15.80 -16.72
CA GLU A 98 -17.58 -16.39 -16.09
C GLU A 98 -16.65 -15.26 -15.63
N THR A 99 -16.43 -15.14 -14.34
CA THR A 99 -15.48 -14.18 -13.76
C THR A 99 -14.38 -14.95 -13.05
N GLU A 100 -13.14 -14.74 -13.47
CA GLU A 100 -11.99 -15.25 -12.73
C GLU A 100 -11.85 -14.46 -11.42
N ILE A 101 -11.95 -15.15 -10.30
CA ILE A 101 -11.66 -14.58 -8.98
C ILE A 101 -10.40 -15.22 -8.40
N TRP A 102 -9.64 -14.43 -7.69
CA TRP A 102 -8.47 -14.89 -6.95
C TRP A 102 -8.91 -15.61 -5.68
N LYS A 103 -8.46 -16.84 -5.51
CA LYS A 103 -8.99 -17.78 -4.52
C LYS A 103 -8.43 -17.57 -3.10
N ASN A 104 -7.30 -16.90 -2.94
CA ASN A 104 -6.59 -16.88 -1.68
C ASN A 104 -6.47 -15.47 -1.10
N ASP A 105 -7.49 -15.06 -0.33
CA ASP A 105 -7.35 -13.96 0.60
C ASP A 105 -6.22 -14.23 1.60
N LEU A 106 -5.47 -13.19 1.93
CA LEU A 106 -4.43 -13.30 2.94
C LEU A 106 -5.03 -13.58 4.32
N GLU A 107 -4.58 -14.64 4.95
CA GLU A 107 -4.86 -14.94 6.35
C GLU A 107 -4.06 -13.97 7.25
N ASN A 108 -4.74 -13.26 8.14
CA ASN A 108 -4.16 -12.14 8.88
C ASN A 108 -2.89 -12.52 9.67
N ASP A 109 -2.89 -13.66 10.33
CA ASP A 109 -1.82 -14.05 11.28
C ASP A 109 -0.83 -15.05 10.68
N ARG A 110 -1.09 -15.53 9.45
CA ARG A 110 -0.18 -16.44 8.75
C ARG A 110 1.06 -15.69 8.28
N LEU A 111 2.22 -16.33 8.42
CA LEU A 111 3.50 -15.85 7.93
C LEU A 111 3.66 -16.19 6.45
N TYR A 112 3.98 -15.17 5.67
CA TYR A 112 4.29 -15.28 4.25
C TYR A 112 5.73 -14.88 4.02
N ARG A 113 6.47 -15.72 3.31
CA ARG A 113 7.84 -15.42 2.92
C ARG A 113 7.86 -14.30 1.89
N VAL A 114 8.64 -13.26 2.17
CA VAL A 114 8.82 -12.08 1.32
C VAL A 114 10.30 -11.98 0.95
N VAL A 115 10.56 -11.70 -0.31
CA VAL A 115 11.89 -11.35 -0.81
C VAL A 115 11.85 -9.91 -1.28
N THR A 116 12.80 -9.12 -0.82
CA THR A 116 12.92 -7.70 -1.17
C THR A 116 14.38 -7.27 -1.16
N GLY A 117 14.70 -6.11 -1.68
CA GLY A 117 16.03 -5.54 -1.53
C GLY A 117 16.34 -5.16 -0.09
N MET A 118 17.58 -5.28 0.31
CA MET A 118 18.04 -4.95 1.67
C MET A 118 17.65 -3.53 2.08
N TYR A 119 17.81 -2.56 1.20
CA TYR A 119 17.44 -1.16 1.49
C TYR A 119 15.94 -1.04 1.81
N SER A 120 15.09 -1.68 1.01
CA SER A 120 13.65 -1.67 1.24
C SER A 120 13.26 -2.33 2.56
N ALA A 121 13.92 -3.44 2.92
CA ALA A 121 13.71 -4.12 4.20
C ALA A 121 14.06 -3.22 5.40
N GLN A 122 15.21 -2.53 5.33
CA GLN A 122 15.65 -1.59 6.37
C GLN A 122 14.72 -0.37 6.50
N MET A 123 14.08 0.06 5.40
CA MET A 123 13.14 1.17 5.41
C MET A 123 11.79 0.84 6.08
N LEU A 124 11.45 -0.42 6.29
CA LEU A 124 10.18 -0.82 6.93
C LEU A 124 10.05 -0.27 8.36
N ASP A 125 11.13 -0.22 9.12
CA ASP A 125 11.14 0.41 10.46
C ASP A 125 10.86 1.92 10.39
N THR A 126 11.36 2.57 9.33
CA THR A 126 11.12 3.99 9.09
C THR A 126 9.63 4.26 8.78
N VAL A 127 8.94 3.35 8.11
CA VAL A 127 7.50 3.45 7.85
C VAL A 127 6.72 3.51 9.16
N LYS A 128 7.05 2.67 10.13
CA LYS A 128 6.43 2.67 11.46
C LYS A 128 6.63 4.02 12.17
N ALA A 129 7.85 4.54 12.18
CA ALA A 129 8.17 5.82 12.80
C ALA A 129 7.45 6.99 12.12
N ARG A 130 7.45 7.03 10.78
CA ARG A 130 6.83 8.09 9.98
C ARG A 130 5.30 8.06 9.97
N SER A 131 4.71 6.89 10.13
CA SER A 131 3.25 6.74 10.25
C SER A 131 2.74 6.95 11.68
N SER A 132 3.59 7.38 12.62
CA SER A 132 3.26 7.49 14.05
C SER A 132 2.66 6.19 14.63
N GLY A 133 3.15 5.05 14.14
CA GLY A 133 2.65 3.73 14.54
C GLY A 133 1.33 3.30 13.90
N LEU A 134 0.74 4.09 12.99
CA LEU A 134 -0.49 3.75 12.26
C LEU A 134 -0.31 2.49 11.41
N LEU A 135 0.87 2.34 10.81
CA LEU A 135 1.27 1.16 10.06
C LEU A 135 2.49 0.55 10.74
N SER A 136 2.32 -0.64 11.27
CA SER A 136 3.40 -1.43 11.85
C SER A 136 3.68 -2.61 10.92
N ILE A 137 4.83 -2.58 10.26
CA ILE A 137 5.33 -3.66 9.42
C ILE A 137 6.65 -4.08 10.06
N VAL A 138 6.67 -5.24 10.67
CA VAL A 138 7.83 -5.76 11.39
C VAL A 138 8.31 -7.02 10.68
N PRO A 139 9.42 -6.97 9.92
CA PRO A 139 10.02 -8.16 9.33
C PRO A 139 10.32 -9.21 10.39
N LYS A 140 10.01 -10.46 10.10
CA LYS A 140 10.16 -11.60 11.01
C LYS A 140 10.99 -12.69 10.37
N ASP A 141 11.47 -13.57 11.20
CA ASP A 141 12.04 -14.84 10.77
C ASP A 141 10.94 -15.91 10.56
N GLU A 142 11.34 -17.12 10.25
CA GLU A 142 10.45 -18.27 10.06
C GLU A 142 9.71 -18.72 11.32
N HIS A 143 10.15 -18.26 12.49
CA HIS A 143 9.55 -18.56 13.80
C HIS A 143 8.62 -17.42 14.26
N GLY A 144 8.59 -16.30 13.51
CA GLY A 144 7.78 -15.13 13.84
C GLY A 144 8.48 -14.10 14.73
N GLU A 145 9.78 -14.30 15.01
CA GLU A 145 10.57 -13.35 15.80
C GLU A 145 11.04 -12.17 14.93
N PRO A 146 11.03 -10.94 15.46
CA PRO A 146 11.45 -9.75 14.73
C PRO A 146 12.91 -9.83 14.24
N VAL A 147 13.13 -9.52 12.98
CA VAL A 147 14.46 -9.41 12.36
C VAL A 147 14.93 -7.97 12.45
N THR A 148 16.01 -7.74 13.18
CA THR A 148 16.70 -6.43 13.28
C THR A 148 17.97 -6.36 12.46
N ASP A 149 18.61 -7.50 12.21
CA ASP A 149 19.82 -7.64 11.37
C ASP A 149 19.50 -8.43 10.11
N PHE A 150 19.52 -7.75 8.98
CA PHE A 150 19.25 -8.36 7.68
C PHE A 150 20.47 -9.03 7.05
N SER A 151 21.67 -8.87 7.60
CA SER A 151 22.90 -9.51 7.10
C SER A 151 22.77 -11.01 7.03
N GLN A 152 22.13 -11.62 8.03
CA GLN A 152 21.89 -13.05 8.11
C GLN A 152 20.75 -13.53 7.20
N ARG A 153 20.03 -12.61 6.57
CA ARG A 153 18.87 -12.86 5.71
C ARG A 153 19.17 -12.64 4.23
N ILE A 154 20.43 -12.33 3.90
CA ILE A 154 20.88 -12.15 2.51
C ILE A 154 20.73 -13.47 1.76
N LEU A 155 20.10 -13.38 0.59
CA LEU A 155 20.01 -14.51 -0.32
C LEU A 155 21.34 -14.67 -1.05
N ARG A 156 21.85 -15.91 -1.02
CA ARG A 156 23.11 -16.29 -1.67
C ARG A 156 22.87 -17.36 -2.72
N ASP A 157 23.65 -17.35 -3.76
CA ASP A 157 23.66 -18.39 -4.78
C ASP A 157 24.35 -19.69 -4.27
N ARG A 158 24.44 -20.70 -5.13
CA ARG A 158 25.10 -21.98 -4.78
C ARG A 158 26.59 -21.85 -4.49
N ASN A 159 27.21 -20.75 -4.92
CA ASN A 159 28.64 -20.47 -4.72
C ASN A 159 28.87 -19.57 -3.50
N GLY A 160 27.81 -19.19 -2.80
CA GLY A 160 27.87 -18.27 -1.65
C GLY A 160 27.88 -16.79 -1.99
N ASN A 161 27.76 -16.42 -3.26
CA ASN A 161 27.71 -15.01 -3.67
C ASN A 161 26.34 -14.41 -3.35
N GLU A 162 26.31 -13.13 -2.99
CA GLU A 162 25.07 -12.39 -2.76
C GLU A 162 24.26 -12.24 -4.06
N ILE A 163 22.98 -12.54 -3.98
CA ILE A 163 22.06 -12.31 -5.10
C ILE A 163 21.67 -10.83 -5.08
N LYS A 164 22.24 -10.04 -6.00
CA LYS A 164 21.94 -8.60 -6.14
C LYS A 164 20.62 -8.38 -6.85
N GLU A 165 19.93 -7.28 -6.55
CA GLU A 165 18.66 -6.90 -7.20
C GLU A 165 18.81 -6.84 -8.73
N TRP A 166 19.85 -6.17 -9.23
CA TRP A 166 20.10 -6.06 -10.66
C TRP A 166 20.37 -7.42 -11.32
N TYR A 167 21.06 -8.33 -10.61
CA TYR A 167 21.32 -9.67 -11.12
C TYR A 167 20.04 -10.49 -11.22
N ALA A 168 19.17 -10.41 -10.20
CA ALA A 168 17.89 -11.06 -10.22
C ALA A 168 17.00 -10.53 -11.36
N LEU A 169 17.00 -9.21 -11.61
CA LEU A 169 16.32 -8.61 -12.74
C LEU A 169 16.89 -9.13 -14.08
N ALA A 170 18.21 -9.13 -14.25
CA ALA A 170 18.84 -9.63 -15.46
C ALA A 170 18.52 -11.11 -15.72
N ALA A 171 18.55 -11.94 -14.67
CA ALA A 171 18.18 -13.35 -14.76
C ALA A 171 16.72 -13.54 -15.14
N TYR A 172 15.82 -12.74 -14.59
CA TYR A 172 14.39 -12.77 -14.92
C TYR A 172 14.14 -12.37 -16.37
N LEU A 173 14.74 -11.27 -16.83
CA LEU A 173 14.62 -10.84 -18.22
C LEU A 173 15.15 -11.91 -19.19
N ARG A 174 16.28 -12.56 -18.87
CA ARG A 174 16.85 -13.66 -19.64
C ARG A 174 15.93 -14.88 -19.71
N SER A 175 15.11 -15.13 -18.69
CA SER A 175 14.19 -16.27 -18.65
C SER A 175 13.11 -16.23 -19.73
N PHE A 176 12.85 -15.07 -20.34
CA PHE A 176 11.89 -14.96 -21.45
C PHE A 176 12.46 -15.44 -22.78
N GLY A 177 13.79 -15.58 -22.90
CA GLY A 177 14.47 -16.05 -24.12
C GLY A 177 14.11 -15.21 -25.35
N GLU A 178 14.08 -15.84 -26.50
CA GLU A 178 13.77 -15.19 -27.79
C GLU A 178 12.33 -14.65 -27.89
N LYS A 179 11.41 -15.10 -27.02
CA LYS A 179 10.02 -14.61 -27.01
C LYS A 179 9.91 -13.18 -26.52
N GLY A 180 10.96 -12.66 -25.87
CA GLY A 180 10.99 -11.33 -25.31
C GLY A 180 10.06 -11.15 -24.11
N VAL A 181 10.05 -9.94 -23.56
CA VAL A 181 9.22 -9.58 -22.40
C VAL A 181 7.74 -9.58 -22.78
N PRO A 182 6.87 -10.30 -22.05
CA PRO A 182 5.44 -10.36 -22.34
C PRO A 182 4.77 -8.99 -22.33
N ASN A 183 3.75 -8.81 -23.20
CA ASN A 183 2.96 -7.58 -23.26
C ASN A 183 2.26 -7.21 -21.95
N ALA A 184 2.08 -8.15 -21.03
CA ALA A 184 1.54 -7.87 -19.69
C ALA A 184 2.40 -6.86 -18.90
N TYR A 185 3.67 -6.69 -19.26
CA TYR A 185 4.58 -5.68 -18.68
C TYR A 185 4.63 -4.37 -19.48
N ALA A 186 3.88 -4.27 -20.58
CA ALA A 186 3.81 -3.03 -21.34
C ALA A 186 3.07 -1.94 -20.58
N LEU A 187 3.47 -0.68 -20.79
CA LEU A 187 2.85 0.49 -20.14
C LEU A 187 1.34 0.59 -20.36
N SER A 188 0.84 0.11 -21.49
CA SER A 188 -0.57 0.14 -21.87
C SER A 188 -1.39 -1.04 -21.32
N GLY A 189 -0.74 -2.10 -20.85
CA GLY A 189 -1.40 -3.37 -20.54
C GLY A 189 -1.81 -3.53 -19.08
N GLY A 190 -1.08 -2.96 -18.15
CA GLY A 190 -1.22 -3.22 -16.72
C GLY A 190 -1.26 -4.72 -16.40
N ASP A 191 -0.44 -5.18 -15.49
CA ASP A 191 -0.37 -6.61 -15.13
C ASP A 191 -1.54 -7.10 -14.22
N GLY A 192 -2.51 -6.21 -13.95
CA GLY A 192 -3.66 -6.49 -13.08
C GLY A 192 -3.33 -6.61 -11.59
N ARG A 193 -2.07 -6.44 -11.19
CA ARG A 193 -1.66 -6.55 -9.78
C ARG A 193 -2.20 -5.42 -8.92
N LYS A 194 -2.33 -4.23 -9.49
CA LYS A 194 -2.91 -3.05 -8.84
C LYS A 194 -4.22 -2.68 -9.54
N GLN A 195 -5.34 -2.88 -8.85
CA GLN A 195 -6.66 -2.55 -9.36
C GLN A 195 -7.15 -1.26 -8.69
N VAL A 196 -7.21 -0.18 -9.46
CA VAL A 196 -7.59 1.13 -8.94
C VAL A 196 -9.04 1.42 -9.29
N SER A 197 -9.83 1.78 -8.28
CA SER A 197 -11.16 2.33 -8.46
C SER A 197 -11.21 3.80 -8.01
N HIS A 198 -12.13 4.57 -8.60
CA HIS A 198 -12.36 5.99 -8.29
C HIS A 198 -13.84 6.20 -7.93
N SER A 199 -14.39 5.36 -7.07
CA SER A 199 -15.82 5.34 -6.77
C SER A 199 -16.17 6.22 -5.58
N TRP A 200 -17.22 7.03 -5.75
CA TRP A 200 -17.87 7.82 -4.70
C TRP A 200 -19.08 7.10 -4.09
N SER A 201 -19.40 5.87 -4.51
CA SER A 201 -20.57 5.18 -3.96
C SER A 201 -20.39 4.92 -2.45
N PRO A 202 -21.42 5.15 -1.63
CA PRO A 202 -21.33 4.96 -0.18
C PRO A 202 -20.87 3.55 0.22
N GLY A 203 -21.31 2.52 -0.49
CA GLY A 203 -20.89 1.14 -0.24
C GLY A 203 -19.38 0.93 -0.48
N GLN A 204 -18.83 1.56 -1.52
CA GLN A 204 -17.39 1.49 -1.83
C GLN A 204 -16.56 2.34 -0.87
N LEU A 205 -17.08 3.45 -0.36
CA LEU A 205 -16.37 4.31 0.59
C LEU A 205 -16.39 3.75 2.01
N LEU A 206 -17.50 3.16 2.43
CA LEU A 206 -17.73 2.70 3.81
C LEU A 206 -17.57 1.19 3.99
N GLY A 207 -17.49 0.42 2.90
CA GLY A 207 -17.16 -0.99 2.95
C GLY A 207 -15.71 -1.20 3.41
N HIS A 208 -15.42 -2.30 4.12
CA HIS A 208 -14.07 -2.69 4.53
C HIS A 208 -13.29 -1.59 5.28
N LEU A 209 -13.95 -0.86 6.19
CA LEU A 209 -13.29 0.12 7.03
C LEU A 209 -12.34 -0.57 7.99
N ASN A 210 -11.12 -0.06 8.07
CA ASN A 210 -10.20 -0.36 9.14
C ASN A 210 -10.39 0.65 10.29
N TRP A 211 -9.64 0.49 11.39
CA TRP A 211 -9.76 1.38 12.54
C TRP A 211 -9.51 2.86 12.21
N ILE A 212 -8.65 3.18 11.23
CA ILE A 212 -8.36 4.54 10.76
C ILE A 212 -9.59 5.13 10.08
N GLY A 213 -10.27 4.33 9.24
CA GLY A 213 -11.52 4.73 8.61
C GLY A 213 -12.62 5.01 9.63
N PHE A 214 -12.75 4.17 10.66
CA PHE A 214 -13.69 4.43 11.76
C PHE A 214 -13.33 5.69 12.55
N ALA A 215 -12.06 5.92 12.87
CA ALA A 215 -11.61 7.13 13.55
C ALA A 215 -11.89 8.39 12.72
N ALA A 216 -11.66 8.36 11.40
CA ALA A 216 -11.97 9.47 10.50
C ALA A 216 -13.47 9.78 10.48
N LEU A 217 -14.33 8.76 10.40
CA LEU A 217 -15.78 8.94 10.46
C LEU A 217 -16.23 9.52 11.81
N ALA A 218 -15.66 9.05 12.92
CA ALA A 218 -15.96 9.58 14.24
C ALA A 218 -15.58 11.07 14.35
N LEU A 219 -14.41 11.47 13.85
CA LEU A 219 -14.00 12.86 13.81
C LEU A 219 -14.93 13.73 12.96
N LEU A 220 -15.35 13.25 11.80
CA LEU A 220 -16.32 13.94 10.95
C LEU A 220 -17.67 14.12 11.66
N ALA A 221 -18.16 13.09 12.33
CA ALA A 221 -19.41 13.14 13.11
C ALA A 221 -19.31 14.15 14.25
N LEU A 222 -18.19 14.17 15.00
CA LEU A 222 -17.93 15.14 16.06
C LEU A 222 -17.86 16.58 15.52
N ALA A 223 -17.19 16.80 14.39
CA ALA A 223 -17.14 18.10 13.73
C ALA A 223 -18.53 18.58 13.30
N ALA A 224 -19.34 17.71 12.71
CA ALA A 224 -20.72 18.00 12.33
C ALA A 224 -21.58 18.36 13.56
N ALA A 225 -21.46 17.60 14.63
CA ALA A 225 -22.16 17.87 15.91
C ALA A 225 -21.74 19.22 16.50
N ALA A 226 -20.44 19.55 16.48
CA ALA A 226 -19.94 20.83 16.95
C ALA A 226 -20.53 22.01 16.12
N VAL A 227 -20.56 21.87 14.79
CA VAL A 227 -21.19 22.89 13.92
C VAL A 227 -22.67 23.06 14.26
N VAL A 228 -23.41 21.98 14.43
CA VAL A 228 -24.83 22.05 14.81
C VAL A 228 -25.03 22.75 16.17
N LEU A 229 -24.17 22.43 17.14
CA LEU A 229 -24.24 23.08 18.46
C LEU A 229 -23.91 24.58 18.38
N LEU A 230 -22.90 24.97 17.61
CA LEU A 230 -22.55 26.36 17.38
C LEU A 230 -23.68 27.14 16.70
N VAL A 231 -24.30 26.55 15.67
CA VAL A 231 -25.45 27.17 14.99
C VAL A 231 -26.64 27.31 15.96
N ARG A 232 -26.96 26.28 16.74
CA ARG A 232 -28.01 26.33 17.76
C ARG A 232 -27.73 27.40 18.82
N TRP A 233 -26.49 27.50 19.27
CA TRP A 233 -26.06 28.52 20.23
C TRP A 233 -26.21 29.93 19.64
N ALA A 234 -25.74 30.16 18.41
CA ALA A 234 -25.87 31.43 17.73
C ALA A 234 -27.34 31.86 17.52
N ILE A 235 -28.22 30.93 17.16
CA ILE A 235 -29.66 31.22 17.03
C ILE A 235 -30.27 31.57 18.39
N ARG A 236 -29.89 30.84 19.46
CA ARG A 236 -30.40 31.11 20.81
C ARG A 236 -29.92 32.46 21.35
N SER A 237 -28.64 32.83 21.13
CA SER A 237 -28.07 34.10 21.55
C SER A 237 -28.74 35.30 20.85
N ARG A 238 -28.99 35.20 19.52
CA ARG A 238 -29.73 36.23 18.76
C ARG A 238 -31.18 36.38 19.27
N ARG A 239 -31.87 35.29 19.66
CA ARG A 239 -33.21 35.38 20.23
C ARG A 239 -33.24 36.01 21.61
N ARG A 240 -32.20 35.82 22.45
CA ARG A 240 -32.06 36.47 23.76
C ARG A 240 -31.78 37.98 23.62
N GLY A 241 -30.92 38.38 22.68
CA GLY A 241 -30.64 39.79 22.42
C GLY A 241 -31.86 40.60 21.95
N ARG A 242 -32.74 39.98 21.14
CA ARG A 242 -33.99 40.62 20.72
C ARG A 242 -35.04 40.78 21.83
N ARG A 243 -35.06 39.90 22.85
CA ARG A 243 -35.97 40.02 24.01
C ARG A 243 -35.50 41.05 25.04
N GLY A 244 -34.19 41.32 25.16
CA GLY A 244 -33.62 42.32 26.08
C GLY A 244 -33.74 43.78 25.60
N GLY A 245 -33.89 44.00 24.28
CA GLY A 245 -33.99 45.36 23.72
C GLY A 245 -35.36 46.03 23.85
N GLY A 246 -36.41 45.28 24.21
CA GLY A 246 -37.79 45.83 24.33
C GLY A 246 -38.08 46.55 25.65
N TYR A 247 -37.30 46.34 26.68
CA TYR A 247 -37.58 46.94 28.02
C TYR A 247 -36.91 48.30 28.26
N ARG A 248 -36.00 48.76 27.43
CA ARG A 248 -35.31 50.04 27.58
C ARG A 248 -35.98 51.25 26.93
N ARG A 249 -37.10 51.10 26.20
CA ARG A 249 -37.79 52.21 25.52
C ARG A 249 -39.08 52.71 26.23
N ARG A 250 -39.36 52.29 27.46
CA ARG A 250 -40.56 52.75 28.21
C ARG A 250 -40.24 53.51 29.53
N ARG A 251 -39.17 54.24 29.61
CA ARG A 251 -38.98 55.23 30.71
C ARG A 251 -38.33 56.48 30.17
N LEU A 252 -39.07 57.25 29.39
CA LEU A 252 -38.86 58.70 29.14
C LEU A 252 -40.21 59.23 28.64
N PHE A 253 -41.13 59.45 29.54
CA PHE A 253 -42.17 60.49 29.53
C PHE A 253 -42.70 60.62 30.93
#